data_a1172ea84ed9077d2ace96308afae1de
#
_entry.id   a1172ea84ed9077d2ace96308afae1de
#
_cell.length_a   1.000
_cell.length_b   1.000
_cell.length_c   1.000
_cell.angle_alpha   90.00
_cell.angle_beta   90.00
_cell.angle_gamma   90.00
#
_symmetry.space_group_name_H-M   'P 1'
#
loop_
_entity.id
_entity.type
_entity.pdbx_description
1 polymer ?
#
loop_
_entity_poly.entity_id
_entity_poly.type
_entity_poly.pdbx_seq_one_letter_code
_entity_poly.pdbx_strand_id
1 'polypeptide(L)'
;MALSAGAAFAAEPANTNPWGLVYRNAITQNVKRQVNIHPVSYKLNGLKIAANVYTPAGYDPAKKYPAIVVAHPNGGVKEQVAGLYAQRLAELGYITIAADAAYQGASEGEPRHKDVPYYRTEDIHGIADYIMTYPGVDPDRMGVLGICGGGGYTLNAAKSDKRFKAVATLSMFNSGEVRRNGYMNSSLDTVQQRLHEASDARAVEITKGEYPISGNVDFDALSDEDIAKIPTDLYREGMMYYGRTHRHPNSTFAYTTSSLMELMAWDATDQLELIDQPLLLMAGSKADSLYMSKEAYEKAAGTKDKELFLVDGATHIQTYYVPEYVDQFVAKLQDFYGKHL
;
A
#
# COMPACT_ATOMS: atom_id res chain seq x y z
N MET A 1 -11.22 -65.76 -7.95
CA MET A 1 -11.91 -64.48 -7.75
C MET A 1 -11.01 -63.58 -6.93
N ALA A 2 -10.35 -62.63 -7.56
CA ALA A 2 -9.52 -61.67 -6.89
C ALA A 2 -10.33 -60.36 -6.79
N LEU A 3 -10.64 -59.92 -5.57
CA LEU A 3 -11.24 -58.64 -5.26
C LEU A 3 -10.14 -57.56 -5.30
N SER A 4 -10.18 -56.69 -6.29
CA SER A 4 -9.36 -55.50 -6.32
C SER A 4 -9.97 -54.47 -5.36
N ALA A 5 -9.27 -54.17 -4.27
CA ALA A 5 -9.58 -53.03 -3.41
C ALA A 5 -9.16 -51.74 -4.13
N GLY A 6 -10.13 -50.96 -4.61
CA GLY A 6 -9.91 -49.62 -5.12
C GLY A 6 -9.53 -48.71 -3.94
N ALA A 7 -8.30 -48.18 -3.96
CA ALA A 7 -7.92 -47.13 -3.05
C ALA A 7 -8.72 -45.84 -3.39
N ALA A 8 -9.62 -45.44 -2.50
CA ALA A 8 -10.23 -44.15 -2.56
C ALA A 8 -9.15 -43.09 -2.25
N PHE A 9 -8.75 -42.33 -3.24
CA PHE A 9 -7.95 -41.11 -3.01
C PHE A 9 -8.84 -40.14 -2.22
N ALA A 10 -8.41 -39.83 -0.99
CA ALA A 10 -9.02 -38.75 -0.24
C ALA A 10 -8.80 -37.45 -1.06
N ALA A 11 -9.89 -36.73 -1.34
CA ALA A 11 -9.81 -35.44 -1.99
C ALA A 11 -8.92 -34.53 -1.10
N GLU A 12 -7.93 -33.87 -1.70
CA GLU A 12 -7.15 -32.85 -0.98
C GLU A 12 -8.13 -31.81 -0.41
N PRO A 13 -7.91 -31.35 0.84
CA PRO A 13 -8.76 -30.33 1.43
C PRO A 13 -8.75 -29.10 0.50
N ALA A 14 -9.94 -28.60 0.15
CA ALA A 14 -10.07 -27.41 -0.68
C ALA A 14 -9.27 -26.28 -0.07
N ASN A 15 -8.45 -25.59 -0.88
CA ASN A 15 -7.73 -24.40 -0.45
C ASN A 15 -8.74 -23.33 -0.02
N THR A 16 -8.83 -23.06 1.27
CA THR A 16 -9.78 -22.11 1.85
C THR A 16 -9.34 -20.64 1.69
N ASN A 17 -8.15 -20.38 1.19
CA ASN A 17 -7.61 -19.04 0.93
C ASN A 17 -6.78 -19.04 -0.37
N PRO A 18 -7.46 -19.14 -1.55
CA PRO A 18 -6.77 -19.31 -2.83
C PRO A 18 -5.96 -18.09 -3.27
N TRP A 19 -6.22 -16.93 -2.69
CA TRP A 19 -5.55 -15.66 -3.03
C TRP A 19 -4.54 -15.19 -1.98
N GLY A 20 -4.33 -15.96 -0.89
CA GLY A 20 -3.36 -15.62 0.15
C GLY A 20 -3.69 -14.34 0.94
N LEU A 21 -4.96 -13.94 0.99
CA LEU A 21 -5.40 -12.74 1.68
C LEU A 21 -5.28 -12.93 3.20
N VAL A 22 -4.67 -11.95 3.88
CA VAL A 22 -4.38 -12.03 5.32
C VAL A 22 -5.09 -10.94 6.13
N TYR A 23 -6.29 -10.57 5.72
CA TYR A 23 -7.12 -9.61 6.46
C TYR A 23 -8.48 -10.20 6.83
N ARG A 24 -9.13 -9.60 7.82
CA ARG A 24 -10.43 -10.07 8.33
C ARG A 24 -11.52 -9.96 7.27
N ASN A 25 -12.38 -10.98 7.20
CA ASN A 25 -13.50 -11.07 6.25
C ASN A 25 -13.05 -11.02 4.77
N ALA A 26 -11.82 -11.46 4.50
CA ALA A 26 -11.32 -11.59 3.13
C ALA A 26 -12.18 -12.57 2.32
N ILE A 27 -12.36 -12.27 1.05
CA ILE A 27 -13.05 -13.14 0.09
C ILE A 27 -12.29 -14.48 -0.01
N THR A 28 -12.99 -15.60 0.13
CA THR A 28 -12.41 -16.95 0.01
C THR A 28 -12.85 -17.68 -1.24
N GLN A 29 -13.88 -17.18 -1.92
CA GLN A 29 -14.38 -17.67 -3.20
C GLN A 29 -15.14 -16.58 -3.94
N ASN A 30 -15.13 -16.63 -5.27
CA ASN A 30 -16.00 -15.79 -6.07
C ASN A 30 -17.41 -16.38 -6.16
N VAL A 31 -18.41 -15.56 -5.89
CA VAL A 31 -19.82 -15.96 -5.91
C VAL A 31 -20.61 -14.98 -6.78
N LYS A 32 -21.47 -15.51 -7.65
CA LYS A 32 -22.30 -14.70 -8.53
C LYS A 32 -23.10 -13.66 -7.72
N ARG A 33 -23.08 -12.42 -8.18
CA ARG A 33 -23.73 -11.25 -7.57
C ARG A 33 -23.19 -10.79 -6.23
N GLN A 34 -22.07 -11.35 -5.79
CA GLN A 34 -21.32 -10.86 -4.62
C GLN A 34 -20.14 -10.00 -5.08
N VAL A 35 -19.48 -9.36 -4.12
CA VAL A 35 -18.17 -8.77 -4.37
C VAL A 35 -17.18 -9.88 -4.72
N ASN A 36 -16.47 -9.73 -5.82
CA ASN A 36 -15.54 -10.74 -6.33
C ASN A 36 -14.14 -10.15 -6.50
N ILE A 37 -13.14 -11.04 -6.43
CA ILE A 37 -11.73 -10.70 -6.64
C ILE A 37 -11.24 -11.34 -7.95
N HIS A 38 -10.44 -10.59 -8.69
CA HIS A 38 -9.86 -11.01 -9.97
C HIS A 38 -8.37 -10.69 -9.97
N PRO A 39 -7.50 -11.70 -9.73
CA PRO A 39 -6.08 -11.53 -9.92
C PRO A 39 -5.77 -11.18 -11.38
N VAL A 40 -4.99 -10.14 -11.57
CA VAL A 40 -4.61 -9.63 -12.90
C VAL A 40 -3.12 -9.29 -12.93
N SER A 41 -2.61 -9.12 -14.14
CA SER A 41 -1.28 -8.55 -14.33
C SER A 41 -1.26 -7.64 -15.55
N TYR A 42 -0.41 -6.65 -15.54
CA TYR A 42 -0.19 -5.73 -16.65
C TYR A 42 1.29 -5.38 -16.78
N LYS A 43 1.67 -4.81 -17.91
CA LYS A 43 3.05 -4.36 -18.13
C LYS A 43 3.18 -2.88 -17.77
N LEU A 44 4.22 -2.56 -16.99
CA LEU A 44 4.64 -1.20 -16.68
C LEU A 44 6.16 -1.11 -16.84
N ASN A 45 6.63 -0.27 -17.75
CA ASN A 45 8.06 -0.11 -18.06
C ASN A 45 8.78 -1.45 -18.31
N GLY A 46 8.10 -2.38 -18.98
CA GLY A 46 8.61 -3.71 -19.30
C GLY A 46 8.47 -4.74 -18.18
N LEU A 47 8.10 -4.35 -16.97
CA LEU A 47 7.88 -5.26 -15.82
C LEU A 47 6.43 -5.74 -15.77
N LYS A 48 6.23 -7.00 -15.41
CA LYS A 48 4.91 -7.54 -15.11
C LYS A 48 4.52 -7.18 -13.67
N ILE A 49 3.47 -6.39 -13.54
CA ILE A 49 2.92 -5.98 -12.25
C ILE A 49 1.76 -6.89 -11.88
N ALA A 50 1.77 -7.39 -10.66
CA ALA A 50 0.72 -8.24 -10.10
C ALA A 50 -0.28 -7.39 -9.31
N ALA A 51 -1.58 -7.59 -9.57
CA ALA A 51 -2.65 -6.84 -8.90
C ALA A 51 -3.88 -7.71 -8.66
N ASN A 52 -4.74 -7.26 -7.74
CA ASN A 52 -6.07 -7.78 -7.53
C ASN A 52 -7.09 -6.68 -7.84
N VAL A 53 -8.00 -6.96 -8.77
CA VAL A 53 -9.18 -6.13 -9.02
C VAL A 53 -10.33 -6.69 -8.22
N TYR A 54 -11.09 -5.82 -7.56
CA TYR A 54 -12.33 -6.19 -6.87
C TYR A 54 -13.51 -5.55 -7.61
N THR A 55 -14.52 -6.36 -7.91
CA THR A 55 -15.75 -5.89 -8.56
C THR A 55 -16.91 -5.88 -7.56
N PRO A 56 -17.79 -4.88 -7.62
CA PRO A 56 -18.92 -4.77 -6.68
C PRO A 56 -19.95 -5.87 -6.85
N ALA A 57 -20.80 -6.04 -5.86
CA ALA A 57 -21.94 -6.93 -5.95
C ALA A 57 -22.84 -6.58 -7.14
N GLY A 58 -23.26 -7.59 -7.90
CA GLY A 58 -24.06 -7.37 -9.11
C GLY A 58 -23.32 -6.68 -10.25
N TYR A 59 -21.99 -6.75 -10.26
CA TYR A 59 -21.17 -6.18 -11.33
C TYR A 59 -21.64 -6.64 -12.72
N ASP A 60 -21.75 -5.66 -13.61
CA ASP A 60 -22.11 -5.82 -15.01
C ASP A 60 -21.14 -4.98 -15.85
N PRO A 61 -20.29 -5.59 -16.68
CA PRO A 61 -19.30 -4.87 -17.48
C PRO A 61 -19.89 -3.89 -18.51
N ALA A 62 -21.20 -4.00 -18.80
CA ALA A 62 -21.91 -3.05 -19.67
C ALA A 62 -22.31 -1.75 -18.94
N LYS A 63 -22.25 -1.72 -17.61
CA LYS A 63 -22.51 -0.53 -16.80
C LYS A 63 -21.22 0.25 -16.56
N LYS A 64 -21.36 1.47 -16.04
CA LYS A 64 -20.26 2.36 -15.69
C LYS A 64 -20.16 2.54 -14.18
N TYR A 65 -18.97 2.26 -13.63
CA TYR A 65 -18.65 2.34 -12.21
C TYR A 65 -17.46 3.28 -11.99
N PRO A 66 -17.49 4.08 -10.93
CA PRO A 66 -16.28 4.76 -10.50
C PRO A 66 -15.23 3.73 -10.05
N ALA A 67 -13.95 4.05 -10.23
CA ALA A 67 -12.85 3.19 -9.82
C ALA A 67 -11.96 3.84 -8.77
N ILE A 68 -11.39 3.03 -7.89
CA ILE A 68 -10.46 3.49 -6.85
C ILE A 68 -9.18 2.65 -6.90
N VAL A 69 -8.07 3.34 -7.05
CA VAL A 69 -6.71 2.79 -6.93
C VAL A 69 -6.31 2.78 -5.46
N VAL A 70 -5.79 1.66 -4.96
CA VAL A 70 -5.30 1.54 -3.57
C VAL A 70 -3.81 1.21 -3.58
N ALA A 71 -2.99 2.12 -3.02
CA ALA A 71 -1.54 1.98 -2.93
C ALA A 71 -1.13 1.48 -1.54
N HIS A 72 -0.34 0.42 -1.49
CA HIS A 72 0.05 -0.26 -0.25
C HIS A 72 1.14 0.46 0.55
N PRO A 73 1.25 0.17 1.87
CA PRO A 73 2.34 0.65 2.74
C PRO A 73 3.73 0.21 2.28
N ASN A 74 4.76 0.88 2.78
CA ASN A 74 6.13 0.37 2.67
C ASN A 74 6.21 -1.04 3.28
N GLY A 75 6.81 -1.96 2.55
CA GLY A 75 6.92 -3.36 2.95
C GLY A 75 5.62 -4.17 2.88
N GLY A 76 4.49 -3.52 2.59
CA GLY A 76 3.20 -4.18 2.42
C GLY A 76 3.03 -4.80 1.02
N VAL A 77 2.00 -5.61 0.89
CA VAL A 77 1.55 -6.23 -0.37
C VAL A 77 0.04 -6.13 -0.51
N LYS A 78 -0.45 -6.36 -1.72
CA LYS A 78 -1.89 -6.29 -2.07
C LYS A 78 -2.79 -7.23 -1.26
N GLU A 79 -2.22 -8.28 -0.65
CA GLU A 79 -2.94 -9.25 0.18
C GLU A 79 -3.15 -8.79 1.64
N GLN A 80 -2.61 -7.64 2.02
CA GLN A 80 -2.71 -7.06 3.37
C GLN A 80 -3.69 -5.88 3.40
N VAL A 81 -3.38 -4.81 4.12
CA VAL A 81 -4.29 -3.66 4.33
C VAL A 81 -4.80 -3.03 3.04
N ALA A 82 -3.99 -2.99 1.98
CA ALA A 82 -4.44 -2.45 0.69
C ALA A 82 -5.59 -3.27 0.10
N GLY A 83 -5.50 -4.60 0.19
CA GLY A 83 -6.58 -5.50 -0.20
C GLY A 83 -7.82 -5.35 0.67
N LEU A 84 -7.66 -5.17 2.00
CA LEU A 84 -8.77 -4.92 2.89
C LEU A 84 -9.58 -3.68 2.46
N TYR A 85 -8.92 -2.54 2.28
CA TYR A 85 -9.62 -1.32 1.88
C TYR A 85 -10.16 -1.42 0.45
N ALA A 86 -9.46 -2.08 -0.48
CA ALA A 86 -9.96 -2.32 -1.83
C ALA A 86 -11.25 -3.15 -1.80
N GLN A 87 -11.29 -4.24 -1.02
CA GLN A 87 -12.50 -5.04 -0.85
C GLN A 87 -13.63 -4.23 -0.23
N ARG A 88 -13.36 -3.52 0.87
CA ARG A 88 -14.38 -2.71 1.57
C ARG A 88 -14.98 -1.61 0.68
N LEU A 89 -14.17 -0.98 -0.16
CA LEU A 89 -14.65 0.00 -1.14
C LEU A 89 -15.45 -0.66 -2.27
N ALA A 90 -15.07 -1.88 -2.69
CA ALA A 90 -15.88 -2.63 -3.66
C ALA A 90 -17.26 -3.03 -3.10
N GLU A 91 -17.36 -3.30 -1.80
CA GLU A 91 -18.64 -3.52 -1.11
C GLU A 91 -19.57 -2.29 -1.18
N LEU A 92 -19.02 -1.10 -1.37
CA LEU A 92 -19.76 0.17 -1.54
C LEU A 92 -20.13 0.47 -3.01
N GLY A 93 -19.78 -0.40 -3.96
CA GLY A 93 -20.16 -0.24 -5.36
C GLY A 93 -19.07 0.26 -6.30
N TYR A 94 -17.83 0.40 -5.84
CA TYR A 94 -16.68 0.79 -6.65
C TYR A 94 -16.01 -0.43 -7.32
N ILE A 95 -15.41 -0.25 -8.50
CA ILE A 95 -14.38 -1.16 -8.97
C ILE A 95 -13.06 -0.70 -8.35
N THR A 96 -12.36 -1.59 -7.67
CA THR A 96 -11.13 -1.22 -6.98
C THR A 96 -9.96 -2.10 -7.40
N ILE A 97 -8.75 -1.60 -7.23
CA ILE A 97 -7.53 -2.32 -7.55
C ILE A 97 -6.45 -2.05 -6.51
N ALA A 98 -5.79 -3.11 -6.06
CA ALA A 98 -4.56 -3.05 -5.27
C ALA A 98 -3.48 -3.84 -6.00
N ALA A 99 -2.33 -3.22 -6.23
CA ALA A 99 -1.19 -3.85 -6.92
C ALA A 99 0.03 -3.88 -6.01
N ASP A 100 0.89 -4.89 -6.22
CA ASP A 100 2.23 -4.88 -5.64
C ASP A 100 3.11 -3.92 -6.44
N ALA A 101 3.87 -3.08 -5.74
CA ALA A 101 4.82 -2.18 -6.37
C ALA A 101 5.87 -2.95 -7.19
N ALA A 102 6.39 -2.35 -8.24
CA ALA A 102 7.51 -2.90 -9.00
C ALA A 102 8.68 -3.24 -8.05
N TYR A 103 9.40 -4.31 -8.33
CA TYR A 103 10.50 -4.86 -7.52
C TYR A 103 10.09 -5.48 -6.18
N GLN A 104 8.78 -5.52 -5.86
CA GLN A 104 8.25 -5.97 -4.57
C GLN A 104 7.11 -6.98 -4.77
N GLY A 105 6.81 -7.74 -3.72
CA GLY A 105 5.70 -8.68 -3.72
C GLY A 105 5.76 -9.68 -4.87
N ALA A 106 4.65 -9.91 -5.53
CA ALA A 106 4.54 -10.76 -6.72
C ALA A 106 4.84 -10.04 -8.04
N SER A 107 5.11 -8.73 -8.01
CA SER A 107 5.51 -7.96 -9.19
C SER A 107 6.96 -8.24 -9.57
N GLU A 108 7.26 -8.15 -10.88
CA GLU A 108 8.63 -8.31 -11.41
C GLU A 108 9.52 -7.12 -11.05
N GLY A 109 10.80 -7.29 -11.28
CA GLY A 109 11.86 -6.29 -11.19
C GLY A 109 13.09 -6.85 -10.47
N GLU A 110 14.27 -6.62 -11.09
CA GLU A 110 15.57 -6.97 -10.52
C GLU A 110 16.47 -5.71 -10.52
N PRO A 111 17.28 -5.54 -9.46
CA PRO A 111 17.34 -6.36 -8.26
C PRO A 111 16.05 -6.28 -7.44
N ARG A 112 15.69 -7.39 -6.75
CA ARG A 112 14.53 -7.37 -5.86
C ARG A 112 14.70 -6.30 -4.78
N HIS A 113 13.61 -5.75 -4.32
CA HIS A 113 13.56 -4.75 -3.25
C HIS A 113 14.18 -3.39 -3.60
N LYS A 114 14.35 -3.08 -4.87
CA LYS A 114 14.70 -1.71 -5.28
C LYS A 114 13.53 -0.78 -4.93
N ASP A 115 13.78 0.17 -4.03
CA ASP A 115 12.74 1.07 -3.48
C ASP A 115 13.08 2.52 -3.75
N VAL A 116 12.71 2.99 -4.92
CA VAL A 116 13.01 4.34 -5.42
C VAL A 116 11.71 5.12 -5.56
N PRO A 117 11.62 6.38 -5.05
CA PRO A 117 10.39 7.17 -5.09
C PRO A 117 9.78 7.33 -6.47
N TYR A 118 10.62 7.44 -7.51
CA TYR A 118 10.16 7.49 -8.89
C TYR A 118 9.35 6.24 -9.28
N TYR A 119 9.86 5.04 -8.97
CA TYR A 119 9.15 3.81 -9.32
C TYR A 119 7.85 3.65 -8.53
N ARG A 120 7.86 3.99 -7.25
CA ARG A 120 6.65 3.92 -6.42
C ARG A 120 5.58 4.91 -6.89
N THR A 121 5.96 6.09 -7.37
CA THR A 121 5.05 7.07 -7.98
C THR A 121 4.54 6.56 -9.33
N GLU A 122 5.44 6.03 -10.17
CA GLU A 122 5.11 5.46 -11.48
C GLU A 122 4.18 4.25 -11.36
N ASP A 123 4.33 3.42 -10.32
CA ASP A 123 3.38 2.34 -10.03
C ASP A 123 1.95 2.86 -9.91
N ILE A 124 1.73 3.99 -9.26
CA ILE A 124 0.40 4.58 -9.07
C ILE A 124 -0.17 5.07 -10.40
N HIS A 125 0.65 5.71 -11.24
CA HIS A 125 0.26 6.06 -12.60
C HIS A 125 -0.10 4.82 -13.42
N GLY A 126 0.71 3.76 -13.33
CA GLY A 126 0.51 2.51 -14.05
C GLY A 126 -0.73 1.74 -13.61
N ILE A 127 -1.07 1.76 -12.31
CA ILE A 127 -2.33 1.18 -11.82
C ILE A 127 -3.51 1.94 -12.43
N ALA A 128 -3.44 3.27 -12.50
CA ALA A 128 -4.47 4.09 -13.13
C ALA A 128 -4.59 3.80 -14.63
N ASP A 129 -3.46 3.65 -15.34
CA ASP A 129 -3.45 3.27 -16.75
C ASP A 129 -4.20 1.97 -17.01
N TYR A 130 -3.97 0.97 -16.16
CA TYR A 130 -4.62 -0.32 -16.30
C TYR A 130 -6.12 -0.26 -15.95
N ILE A 131 -6.46 0.30 -14.77
CA ILE A 131 -7.84 0.22 -14.28
C ILE A 131 -8.80 1.07 -15.12
N MET A 132 -8.36 2.17 -15.71
CA MET A 132 -9.22 3.00 -16.57
C MET A 132 -9.71 2.26 -17.81
N THR A 133 -9.03 1.18 -18.22
CA THR A 133 -9.43 0.34 -19.36
C THR A 133 -10.17 -0.94 -18.93
N TYR A 134 -10.32 -1.17 -17.63
CA TYR A 134 -11.01 -2.35 -17.13
C TYR A 134 -12.51 -2.30 -17.47
N PRO A 135 -13.13 -3.44 -17.89
CA PRO A 135 -14.53 -3.44 -18.29
C PRO A 135 -15.44 -2.87 -17.20
N GLY A 136 -16.31 -1.94 -17.58
CA GLY A 136 -17.24 -1.28 -16.64
C GLY A 136 -16.68 -0.05 -15.91
N VAL A 137 -15.40 0.23 -15.99
CA VAL A 137 -14.84 1.45 -15.38
C VAL A 137 -15.24 2.70 -16.16
N ASP A 138 -15.66 3.72 -15.43
CA ASP A 138 -15.80 5.08 -15.93
C ASP A 138 -14.48 5.83 -15.71
N PRO A 139 -13.69 6.09 -16.75
CA PRO A 139 -12.37 6.72 -16.60
C PRO A 139 -12.43 8.17 -16.10
N ASP A 140 -13.60 8.82 -16.18
CA ASP A 140 -13.79 10.18 -15.67
C ASP A 140 -14.13 10.23 -14.18
N ARG A 141 -14.31 9.06 -13.55
CA ARG A 141 -14.64 8.92 -12.12
C ARG A 141 -13.64 7.99 -11.42
N MET A 142 -12.38 8.40 -11.39
CA MET A 142 -11.31 7.67 -10.69
C MET A 142 -10.86 8.41 -9.45
N GLY A 143 -10.77 7.67 -8.34
CA GLY A 143 -10.16 8.10 -7.09
C GLY A 143 -8.92 7.28 -6.74
N VAL A 144 -8.18 7.73 -5.75
CA VAL A 144 -7.02 7.02 -5.22
C VAL A 144 -7.01 7.07 -3.70
N LEU A 145 -6.61 5.97 -3.08
CA LEU A 145 -6.32 5.84 -1.65
C LEU A 145 -4.89 5.35 -1.46
N GLY A 146 -4.04 6.16 -0.86
CA GLY A 146 -2.69 5.75 -0.47
C GLY A 146 -2.58 5.47 1.02
N ILE A 147 -1.96 4.36 1.40
CA ILE A 147 -1.83 3.93 2.79
C ILE A 147 -0.37 3.98 3.21
N CYS A 148 -0.06 4.66 4.34
CA CYS A 148 1.29 4.80 4.88
C CYS A 148 2.27 5.37 3.84
N GLY A 149 3.36 4.68 3.52
CA GLY A 149 4.27 5.07 2.44
C GLY A 149 3.57 5.23 1.10
N GLY A 150 2.59 4.35 0.80
CA GLY A 150 1.70 4.51 -0.35
C GLY A 150 0.96 5.84 -0.36
N GLY A 151 0.64 6.40 0.83
CA GLY A 151 0.05 7.73 0.97
C GLY A 151 0.98 8.84 0.49
N GLY A 152 2.25 8.81 0.90
CA GLY A 152 3.24 9.79 0.44
C GLY A 152 3.45 9.75 -1.07
N TYR A 153 3.54 8.55 -1.65
CA TYR A 153 3.66 8.38 -3.10
C TYR A 153 2.39 8.75 -3.86
N THR A 154 1.21 8.53 -3.26
CA THR A 154 -0.07 8.96 -3.81
C THR A 154 -0.16 10.49 -3.89
N LEU A 155 0.26 11.20 -2.84
CA LEU A 155 0.34 12.67 -2.89
C LEU A 155 1.28 13.12 -4.01
N ASN A 156 2.44 12.46 -4.14
CA ASN A 156 3.39 12.78 -5.21
C ASN A 156 2.80 12.55 -6.61
N ALA A 157 2.07 11.47 -6.83
CA ALA A 157 1.39 11.19 -8.11
C ALA A 157 0.27 12.21 -8.40
N ALA A 158 -0.53 12.56 -7.41
CA ALA A 158 -1.68 13.46 -7.56
C ALA A 158 -1.30 14.91 -7.95
N LYS A 159 -0.05 15.33 -7.70
CA LYS A 159 0.44 16.64 -8.15
C LYS A 159 0.27 16.84 -9.65
N SER A 160 0.50 15.80 -10.43
CA SER A 160 0.49 15.85 -11.90
C SER A 160 -0.56 14.97 -12.55
N ASP A 161 -0.98 13.88 -11.92
CA ASP A 161 -1.99 12.98 -12.48
C ASP A 161 -3.41 13.47 -12.17
N LYS A 162 -3.98 14.24 -13.08
CA LYS A 162 -5.32 14.84 -12.95
C LYS A 162 -6.45 13.89 -13.34
N ARG A 163 -6.15 12.63 -13.66
CA ARG A 163 -7.14 11.57 -13.81
C ARG A 163 -7.78 11.20 -12.48
N PHE A 164 -7.04 11.34 -11.37
CA PHE A 164 -7.60 11.22 -10.03
C PHE A 164 -8.46 12.44 -9.69
N LYS A 165 -9.76 12.22 -9.57
CA LYS A 165 -10.74 13.28 -9.27
C LYS A 165 -10.93 13.49 -7.77
N ALA A 166 -10.52 12.52 -6.97
CA ALA A 166 -10.54 12.56 -5.50
C ALA A 166 -9.34 11.80 -4.96
N VAL A 167 -8.61 12.41 -4.05
CA VAL A 167 -7.34 11.90 -3.49
C VAL A 167 -7.50 11.71 -1.99
N ALA A 168 -7.26 10.49 -1.50
CA ALA A 168 -7.29 10.19 -0.08
C ALA A 168 -6.01 9.50 0.38
N THR A 169 -5.61 9.75 1.62
CA THR A 169 -4.54 9.02 2.30
C THR A 169 -5.02 8.48 3.64
N LEU A 170 -4.47 7.35 4.05
CA LEU A 170 -4.64 6.78 5.38
C LEU A 170 -3.29 6.64 6.04
N SER A 171 -3.12 7.26 7.23
CA SER A 171 -1.87 7.21 7.99
C SER A 171 -0.66 7.52 7.10
N MET A 172 -0.73 8.62 6.34
CA MET A 172 0.30 9.01 5.36
C MET A 172 1.68 9.04 6.01
N PHE A 173 2.66 8.49 5.29
CA PHE A 173 4.03 8.37 5.74
C PHE A 173 4.99 8.96 4.72
N ASN A 174 5.84 9.90 5.15
CA ASN A 174 6.85 10.54 4.32
C ASN A 174 8.14 9.71 4.32
N SER A 175 8.24 8.77 3.38
CA SER A 175 9.38 7.85 3.32
C SER A 175 10.71 8.56 3.16
N GLY A 176 10.76 9.64 2.38
CA GLY A 176 11.97 10.43 2.16
C GLY A 176 12.47 11.10 3.44
N GLU A 177 11.58 11.79 4.13
CA GLU A 177 11.91 12.43 5.41
C GLU A 177 12.43 11.43 6.44
N VAL A 178 11.71 10.29 6.62
CA VAL A 178 12.11 9.29 7.61
C VAL A 178 13.43 8.60 7.21
N ARG A 179 13.65 8.31 5.94
CA ARG A 179 14.94 7.74 5.50
C ARG A 179 16.09 8.72 5.68
N ARG A 180 15.85 10.00 5.48
CA ARG A 180 16.85 11.06 5.67
C ARG A 180 17.11 11.35 7.15
N ASN A 181 16.06 11.65 7.90
CA ASN A 181 16.16 12.19 9.26
C ASN A 181 16.08 11.12 10.35
N GLY A 182 15.67 9.89 10.00
CA GLY A 182 15.17 8.93 10.98
C GLY A 182 13.73 9.24 11.40
N TYR A 183 13.03 8.23 11.93
CA TYR A 183 11.67 8.42 12.43
C TYR A 183 11.68 9.41 13.61
N MET A 184 10.82 10.41 13.54
CA MET A 184 10.77 11.51 14.52
C MET A 184 12.14 12.23 14.71
N ASN A 185 12.89 12.36 13.62
CA ASN A 185 14.22 13.01 13.58
C ASN A 185 15.29 12.30 14.45
N SER A 186 15.18 11.00 14.61
CA SER A 186 16.03 10.18 15.51
C SER A 186 17.46 9.96 15.00
N SER A 187 17.79 10.34 13.75
CA SER A 187 19.06 9.99 13.09
C SER A 187 19.67 11.14 12.27
N LEU A 188 19.49 12.37 12.74
CA LEU A 188 20.02 13.57 12.07
C LEU A 188 21.55 13.59 12.00
N ASP A 189 22.21 13.06 13.00
CA ASP A 189 23.68 13.00 13.14
C ASP A 189 24.34 12.03 12.16
N THR A 190 23.60 11.07 11.60
CA THR A 190 24.13 10.03 10.69
C THR A 190 23.75 10.23 9.22
N VAL A 191 23.12 11.35 8.87
CA VAL A 191 22.63 11.61 7.49
C VAL A 191 23.75 11.44 6.46
N GLN A 192 24.89 12.12 6.66
CA GLN A 192 26.00 12.08 5.69
C GLN A 192 26.63 10.69 5.63
N GLN A 193 26.81 10.01 6.76
CA GLN A 193 27.33 8.64 6.79
C GLN A 193 26.44 7.71 5.94
N ARG A 194 25.14 7.76 6.13
CA ARG A 194 24.20 6.89 5.39
C ARG A 194 24.15 7.20 3.88
N LEU A 195 24.36 8.46 3.49
CA LEU A 195 24.51 8.84 2.07
C LEU A 195 25.80 8.27 1.47
N HIS A 196 26.90 8.28 2.20
CA HIS A 196 28.14 7.63 1.76
C HIS A 196 27.94 6.13 1.64
N GLU A 197 27.36 5.47 2.63
CA GLU A 197 27.06 4.03 2.59
C GLU A 197 26.17 3.64 1.38
N ALA A 198 25.17 4.45 1.06
CA ALA A 198 24.32 4.25 -0.11
C ALA A 198 25.11 4.39 -1.43
N SER A 199 26.01 5.35 -1.51
CA SER A 199 26.87 5.56 -2.68
C SER A 199 27.86 4.43 -2.86
N ASP A 200 28.46 3.96 -1.76
CA ASP A 200 29.36 2.80 -1.75
C ASP A 200 28.63 1.51 -2.16
N ALA A 201 27.39 1.32 -1.68
CA ALA A 201 26.55 0.21 -2.11
C ALA A 201 26.31 0.23 -3.62
N ARG A 202 26.00 1.40 -4.20
CA ARG A 202 25.85 1.53 -5.65
C ARG A 202 27.16 1.20 -6.41
N ALA A 203 28.30 1.60 -5.87
CA ALA A 203 29.60 1.24 -6.45
C ALA A 203 29.82 -0.29 -6.43
N VAL A 204 29.42 -0.98 -5.35
CA VAL A 204 29.47 -2.45 -5.26
C VAL A 204 28.55 -3.09 -6.30
N GLU A 205 27.34 -2.58 -6.49
CA GLU A 205 26.41 -3.06 -7.52
C GLU A 205 27.03 -3.04 -8.91
N ILE A 206 27.69 -1.94 -9.27
CA ILE A 206 28.28 -1.76 -10.61
C ILE A 206 29.57 -2.57 -10.78
N THR A 207 30.42 -2.64 -9.76
CA THR A 207 31.75 -3.26 -9.87
C THR A 207 31.75 -4.76 -9.61
N LYS A 208 30.81 -5.26 -8.79
CA LYS A 208 30.75 -6.67 -8.38
C LYS A 208 29.45 -7.38 -8.78
N GLY A 209 28.40 -6.65 -9.17
CA GLY A 209 27.08 -7.24 -9.44
C GLY A 209 26.38 -7.77 -8.18
N GLU A 210 26.79 -7.30 -7.00
CA GLU A 210 26.20 -7.64 -5.71
C GLU A 210 25.31 -6.50 -5.25
N TYR A 211 24.18 -6.80 -4.62
CA TYR A 211 23.18 -5.81 -4.19
C TYR A 211 23.08 -5.79 -2.65
N PRO A 212 23.83 -4.90 -1.97
CA PRO A 212 23.68 -4.74 -0.52
C PRO A 212 22.25 -4.38 -0.13
N ILE A 213 21.73 -5.04 0.91
CA ILE A 213 20.36 -4.90 1.40
C ILE A 213 20.34 -4.28 2.79
N SER A 214 19.43 -3.34 2.98
CA SER A 214 19.10 -2.71 4.26
C SER A 214 17.65 -3.03 4.66
N GLY A 215 17.32 -2.77 5.91
CA GLY A 215 15.95 -2.88 6.42
C GLY A 215 15.41 -4.31 6.54
N ASN A 216 16.22 -5.33 6.25
CA ASN A 216 15.79 -6.71 6.40
C ASN A 216 15.53 -7.04 7.88
N VAL A 217 14.38 -7.65 8.16
CA VAL A 217 13.98 -8.10 9.49
C VAL A 217 13.74 -9.60 9.47
N ASP A 218 14.48 -10.33 10.30
CA ASP A 218 14.18 -11.73 10.56
C ASP A 218 13.11 -11.81 11.65
N PHE A 219 11.85 -11.89 11.23
CA PHE A 219 10.72 -11.97 12.15
C PHE A 219 10.72 -13.25 13.00
N ASP A 220 11.34 -14.32 12.54
CA ASP A 220 11.39 -15.59 13.28
C ASP A 220 12.45 -15.55 14.38
N ALA A 221 13.48 -14.72 14.24
CA ALA A 221 14.51 -14.47 15.24
C ALA A 221 14.07 -13.47 16.32
N LEU A 222 13.06 -12.63 16.07
CA LEU A 222 12.53 -11.66 17.03
C LEU A 222 11.53 -12.33 17.97
N SER A 223 11.75 -12.23 19.29
CA SER A 223 10.75 -12.63 20.28
C SER A 223 9.66 -11.54 20.44
N ASP A 224 8.48 -11.94 20.91
CA ASP A 224 7.43 -10.97 21.24
C ASP A 224 7.85 -10.02 22.38
N GLU A 225 8.76 -10.49 23.26
CA GLU A 225 9.35 -9.65 24.31
C GLU A 225 10.26 -8.56 23.71
N ASP A 226 11.06 -8.88 22.69
CA ASP A 226 11.90 -7.89 21.99
C ASP A 226 11.05 -6.87 21.24
N ILE A 227 9.98 -7.32 20.59
CA ILE A 227 9.03 -6.43 19.92
C ILE A 227 8.38 -5.48 20.95
N ALA A 228 7.96 -5.98 22.12
CA ALA A 228 7.34 -5.17 23.16
C ALA A 228 8.25 -4.06 23.70
N LYS A 229 9.57 -4.18 23.58
CA LYS A 229 10.55 -3.17 24.00
C LYS A 229 10.76 -2.05 23.00
N ILE A 230 10.23 -2.15 21.77
CA ILE A 230 10.36 -1.11 20.75
C ILE A 230 9.61 0.15 21.22
N PRO A 231 10.29 1.32 21.30
CA PRO A 231 9.75 2.48 22.00
C PRO A 231 8.62 3.19 21.24
N THR A 232 8.60 3.12 19.92
CA THR A 232 7.59 3.79 19.08
C THR A 232 6.43 2.85 18.76
N ASP A 233 5.21 3.36 18.81
CA ASP A 233 4.00 2.59 18.53
C ASP A 233 4.00 2.07 17.09
N LEU A 234 4.37 2.92 16.13
CA LEU A 234 4.42 2.54 14.72
C LEU A 234 5.27 1.29 14.49
N TYR A 235 6.51 1.27 14.99
CA TYR A 235 7.40 0.14 14.77
C TYR A 235 7.03 -1.07 15.61
N ARG A 236 6.65 -0.88 16.88
CA ARG A 236 6.23 -1.97 17.76
C ARG A 236 5.00 -2.69 17.19
N GLU A 237 3.95 -1.96 16.86
CA GLU A 237 2.72 -2.53 16.31
C GLU A 237 2.93 -3.02 14.87
N GLY A 238 3.77 -2.35 14.10
CA GLY A 238 4.17 -2.77 12.75
C GLY A 238 4.87 -4.13 12.75
N MET A 239 5.80 -4.38 13.70
CA MET A 239 6.44 -5.69 13.85
C MET A 239 5.45 -6.79 14.20
N MET A 240 4.45 -6.49 15.05
CA MET A 240 3.36 -7.43 15.34
C MET A 240 2.47 -7.67 14.12
N TYR A 241 2.09 -6.63 13.40
CA TYR A 241 1.24 -6.75 12.21
C TYR A 241 1.93 -7.56 11.10
N TYR A 242 3.11 -7.16 10.66
CA TYR A 242 3.83 -7.77 9.55
C TYR A 242 4.54 -9.08 9.92
N GLY A 243 4.96 -9.23 11.15
CA GLY A 243 5.71 -10.40 11.61
C GLY A 243 4.84 -11.50 12.25
N ARG A 244 3.61 -11.21 12.65
CA ARG A 244 2.73 -12.14 13.37
C ARG A 244 1.33 -12.18 12.76
N THR A 245 0.49 -11.19 13.08
CA THR A 245 -0.96 -11.26 12.91
C THR A 245 -1.42 -11.21 11.46
N HIS A 246 -0.69 -10.49 10.60
CA HIS A 246 -1.00 -10.29 9.18
C HIS A 246 0.21 -10.57 8.29
N ARG A 247 1.06 -11.50 8.75
CA ARG A 247 2.27 -11.90 8.02
C ARG A 247 1.89 -12.47 6.66
N HIS A 248 2.64 -12.03 5.63
CA HIS A 248 2.54 -12.55 4.28
C HIS A 248 3.96 -12.85 3.74
N PRO A 249 4.19 -13.97 3.04
CA PRO A 249 5.53 -14.37 2.61
C PRO A 249 6.20 -13.38 1.65
N ASN A 250 5.42 -12.60 0.92
CA ASN A 250 5.92 -11.60 -0.04
C ASN A 250 6.11 -10.21 0.60
N SER A 251 5.70 -10.02 1.86
CA SER A 251 5.87 -8.76 2.59
C SER A 251 7.26 -8.71 3.22
N THR A 252 7.97 -7.59 3.06
CA THR A 252 9.30 -7.40 3.63
C THR A 252 9.64 -5.92 3.75
N PHE A 253 10.43 -5.55 4.76
CA PHE A 253 10.99 -4.21 4.89
C PHE A 253 12.35 -4.05 4.22
N ALA A 254 12.86 -5.10 3.58
CA ALA A 254 14.13 -5.06 2.87
C ALA A 254 14.07 -4.11 1.67
N TYR A 255 15.16 -3.37 1.47
CA TYR A 255 15.37 -2.55 0.28
C TYR A 255 16.86 -2.54 -0.08
N THR A 256 17.19 -2.31 -1.36
CA THR A 256 18.59 -2.16 -1.74
C THR A 256 19.18 -0.92 -1.07
N THR A 257 20.36 -1.02 -0.47
CA THR A 257 20.98 0.08 0.27
C THR A 257 21.20 1.30 -0.63
N SER A 258 21.50 1.09 -1.92
CA SER A 258 21.64 2.15 -2.91
C SER A 258 20.34 2.95 -3.14
N SER A 259 19.17 2.39 -2.85
CA SER A 259 17.88 3.11 -2.92
C SER A 259 17.85 4.33 -2.02
N LEU A 260 18.65 4.37 -0.94
CA LEU A 260 18.74 5.53 -0.06
C LEU A 260 19.25 6.78 -0.75
N MET A 261 20.01 6.67 -1.86
CA MET A 261 20.46 7.85 -2.62
C MET A 261 19.27 8.70 -3.09
N GLU A 262 18.23 8.04 -3.61
CA GLU A 262 17.01 8.71 -4.07
C GLU A 262 16.02 8.98 -2.92
N LEU A 263 15.83 8.01 -2.02
CA LEU A 263 14.91 8.15 -0.89
C LEU A 263 15.29 9.32 0.03
N MET A 264 16.58 9.46 0.37
CA MET A 264 17.04 10.53 1.28
C MET A 264 17.06 11.92 0.62
N ALA A 265 17.03 11.98 -0.70
CA ALA A 265 16.95 13.22 -1.46
C ALA A 265 15.52 13.62 -1.86
N TRP A 266 14.53 12.82 -1.51
CA TRP A 266 13.13 13.03 -1.83
C TRP A 266 12.30 13.39 -0.60
N ASP A 267 11.19 14.09 -0.83
CA ASP A 267 10.22 14.43 0.21
C ASP A 267 8.79 14.35 -0.35
N ALA A 268 7.92 13.62 0.35
CA ALA A 268 6.53 13.42 -0.07
C ALA A 268 5.71 14.72 -0.02
N THR A 269 6.17 15.72 0.74
CA THR A 269 5.44 16.98 0.94
C THR A 269 5.94 18.12 0.05
N ASP A 270 6.94 17.87 -0.81
CA ASP A 270 7.40 18.84 -1.76
C ASP A 270 6.32 19.18 -2.80
N GLN A 271 6.10 20.46 -3.06
CA GLN A 271 5.20 20.97 -4.10
C GLN A 271 3.74 20.49 -3.97
N LEU A 272 3.24 20.27 -2.76
CA LEU A 272 1.84 19.84 -2.55
C LEU A 272 0.81 20.91 -2.97
N GLU A 273 1.23 22.16 -3.20
CA GLU A 273 0.41 23.21 -3.81
C GLU A 273 -0.03 22.87 -5.24
N LEU A 274 0.60 21.90 -5.90
CA LEU A 274 0.16 21.41 -7.21
C LEU A 274 -1.09 20.52 -7.15
N ILE A 275 -1.47 20.02 -5.98
CA ILE A 275 -2.72 19.28 -5.80
C ILE A 275 -3.87 20.28 -5.76
N ASP A 276 -4.75 20.21 -6.75
CA ASP A 276 -5.97 21.02 -6.86
C ASP A 276 -7.25 20.19 -6.70
N GLN A 277 -7.11 18.86 -6.68
CA GLN A 277 -8.22 17.94 -6.47
C GLN A 277 -8.72 17.97 -5.02
N PRO A 278 -9.99 17.56 -4.77
CA PRO A 278 -10.46 17.25 -3.43
C PRO A 278 -9.50 16.30 -2.72
N LEU A 279 -9.12 16.62 -1.48
CA LEU A 279 -8.08 15.93 -0.73
C LEU A 279 -8.56 15.56 0.68
N LEU A 280 -8.55 14.27 0.99
CA LEU A 280 -8.86 13.73 2.30
C LEU A 280 -7.63 13.07 2.93
N LEU A 281 -7.12 13.63 4.01
CA LEU A 281 -6.05 13.03 4.80
C LEU A 281 -6.67 12.39 6.05
N MET A 282 -6.49 11.09 6.25
CA MET A 282 -7.06 10.35 7.37
C MET A 282 -5.97 9.76 8.25
N ALA A 283 -6.14 9.82 9.56
CA ALA A 283 -5.21 9.24 10.52
C ALA A 283 -5.92 8.89 11.85
N GLY A 284 -5.25 8.09 12.67
CA GLY A 284 -5.64 7.91 14.05
C GLY A 284 -5.19 9.10 14.91
N SER A 285 -6.01 9.51 15.87
CA SER A 285 -5.67 10.63 16.76
C SER A 285 -4.47 10.36 17.66
N LYS A 286 -4.18 9.07 17.93
CA LYS A 286 -3.03 8.62 18.74
C LYS A 286 -1.86 8.10 17.90
N ALA A 287 -1.91 8.23 16.56
CA ALA A 287 -0.79 7.83 15.74
C ALA A 287 0.43 8.73 16.01
N ASP A 288 1.55 8.11 16.38
CA ASP A 288 2.82 8.83 16.54
C ASP A 288 3.37 9.40 15.21
N SER A 289 2.85 8.92 14.08
CA SER A 289 3.08 9.45 12.73
C SER A 289 2.12 10.58 12.30
N LEU A 290 1.18 11.00 13.15
CA LEU A 290 0.15 11.99 12.80
C LEU A 290 0.74 13.32 12.29
N TYR A 291 1.92 13.70 12.76
CA TYR A 291 2.60 14.92 12.34
C TYR A 291 2.81 15.02 10.83
N MET A 292 3.05 13.88 10.15
CA MET A 292 3.23 13.84 8.70
C MET A 292 1.94 14.18 7.95
N SER A 293 0.79 13.66 8.39
CA SER A 293 -0.51 14.01 7.81
C SER A 293 -0.87 15.47 8.05
N LYS A 294 -0.55 16.02 9.22
CA LYS A 294 -0.76 17.45 9.54
C LYS A 294 0.09 18.33 8.64
N GLU A 295 1.36 18.00 8.47
CA GLU A 295 2.26 18.76 7.59
C GLU A 295 1.79 18.74 6.13
N ALA A 296 1.40 17.56 5.62
CA ALA A 296 0.84 17.45 4.27
C ALA A 296 -0.44 18.26 4.10
N TYR A 297 -1.33 18.27 5.10
CA TYR A 297 -2.54 19.10 5.10
C TYR A 297 -2.21 20.58 4.99
N GLU A 298 -1.25 21.05 5.77
CA GLU A 298 -0.82 22.47 5.76
C GLU A 298 -0.23 22.86 4.41
N LYS A 299 0.67 22.04 3.86
CA LYS A 299 1.37 22.29 2.60
C LYS A 299 0.49 22.15 1.34
N ALA A 300 -0.62 21.44 1.40
CA ALA A 300 -1.54 21.29 0.28
C ALA A 300 -2.40 22.56 0.07
N ALA A 301 -1.75 23.65 -0.31
CA ALA A 301 -2.38 24.95 -0.47
C ALA A 301 -3.12 25.14 -1.80
N GLY A 302 -2.94 24.24 -2.78
CA GLY A 302 -3.56 24.31 -4.10
C GLY A 302 -5.04 23.94 -4.12
N THR A 303 -5.52 23.22 -3.12
CA THR A 303 -6.93 22.83 -3.00
C THR A 303 -7.57 23.49 -1.78
N LYS A 304 -8.81 23.97 -1.98
CA LYS A 304 -9.67 24.48 -0.89
C LYS A 304 -10.60 23.40 -0.35
N ASP A 305 -10.84 22.35 -1.11
CA ASP A 305 -11.65 21.18 -0.72
C ASP A 305 -10.70 20.12 -0.12
N LYS A 306 -10.23 20.38 1.09
CA LYS A 306 -9.35 19.48 1.83
C LYS A 306 -9.82 19.30 3.27
N GLU A 307 -9.64 18.08 3.77
CA GLU A 307 -10.01 17.71 5.13
C GLU A 307 -8.91 16.84 5.77
N LEU A 308 -8.65 17.06 7.04
CA LEU A 308 -7.92 16.15 7.91
C LEU A 308 -8.92 15.47 8.84
N PHE A 309 -9.20 14.19 8.60
CA PHE A 309 -10.14 13.38 9.37
C PHE A 309 -9.40 12.47 10.34
N LEU A 310 -9.70 12.57 11.62
CA LEU A 310 -9.07 11.79 12.68
C LEU A 310 -10.08 10.83 13.32
N VAL A 311 -9.71 9.56 13.44
CA VAL A 311 -10.45 8.59 14.26
C VAL A 311 -9.85 8.57 15.65
N ASP A 312 -10.68 8.90 16.64
CA ASP A 312 -10.23 9.01 18.03
C ASP A 312 -9.74 7.68 18.60
N GLY A 313 -8.60 7.73 19.27
CA GLY A 313 -7.98 6.60 19.96
C GLY A 313 -7.16 5.66 19.07
N ALA A 314 -7.27 5.73 17.73
CA ALA A 314 -6.52 4.86 16.85
C ALA A 314 -5.04 5.27 16.73
N THR A 315 -4.16 4.28 16.72
CA THR A 315 -2.75 4.43 16.35
C THR A 315 -2.58 4.21 14.83
N HIS A 316 -1.36 4.41 14.31
CA HIS A 316 -1.07 4.22 12.88
C HIS A 316 -1.46 2.82 12.39
N ILE A 317 -0.95 1.78 13.01
CA ILE A 317 -1.17 0.38 12.59
C ILE A 317 -2.59 -0.08 12.89
N GLN A 318 -3.22 0.39 13.96
CA GLN A 318 -4.60 0.04 14.26
C GLN A 318 -5.59 0.49 13.17
N THR A 319 -5.25 1.54 12.40
CA THR A 319 -6.05 1.95 11.24
C THR A 319 -6.09 0.89 10.12
N TYR A 320 -5.17 -0.09 10.16
CA TYR A 320 -5.08 -1.12 9.14
C TYR A 320 -6.07 -2.27 9.34
N TYR A 321 -6.45 -2.57 10.59
CA TYR A 321 -7.12 -3.84 10.87
C TYR A 321 -8.13 -3.83 12.01
N VAL A 322 -8.10 -2.85 12.92
CA VAL A 322 -9.07 -2.82 14.03
C VAL A 322 -10.45 -2.47 13.47
N PRO A 323 -11.45 -3.37 13.57
CA PRO A 323 -12.71 -3.23 12.86
C PRO A 323 -13.43 -1.89 13.13
N GLU A 324 -13.48 -1.46 14.38
CA GLU A 324 -14.18 -0.23 14.79
C GLU A 324 -13.53 1.02 14.18
N TYR A 325 -12.22 1.01 13.97
CA TYR A 325 -11.50 2.10 13.32
C TYR A 325 -11.63 2.02 11.80
N VAL A 326 -11.44 0.82 11.23
CA VAL A 326 -11.61 0.59 9.78
C VAL A 326 -13.01 1.01 9.34
N ASP A 327 -14.05 0.65 10.08
CA ASP A 327 -15.44 1.00 9.75
C ASP A 327 -15.65 2.53 9.69
N GLN A 328 -15.04 3.30 10.59
CA GLN A 328 -15.12 4.76 10.58
C GLN A 328 -14.39 5.36 9.37
N PHE A 329 -13.20 4.84 9.01
CA PHE A 329 -12.49 5.29 7.82
C PHE A 329 -13.24 4.94 6.53
N VAL A 330 -13.81 3.74 6.44
CA VAL A 330 -14.60 3.31 5.28
C VAL A 330 -15.86 4.17 5.13
N ALA A 331 -16.57 4.48 6.23
CA ALA A 331 -17.70 5.39 6.20
C ALA A 331 -17.31 6.80 5.71
N LYS A 332 -16.16 7.31 6.15
CA LYS A 332 -15.63 8.59 5.69
C LYS A 332 -15.25 8.57 4.21
N LEU A 333 -14.65 7.50 3.74
CA LEU A 333 -14.33 7.31 2.32
C LEU A 333 -15.58 7.20 1.46
N GLN A 334 -16.65 6.54 1.95
CA GLN A 334 -17.94 6.49 1.27
C GLN A 334 -18.53 7.88 1.06
N ASP A 335 -18.52 8.70 2.10
CA ASP A 335 -18.99 10.08 2.01
C ASP A 335 -18.14 10.90 1.03
N PHE A 336 -16.82 10.83 1.16
CA PHE A 336 -15.87 11.56 0.34
C PHE A 336 -15.95 11.18 -1.15
N TYR A 337 -15.82 9.91 -1.47
CA TYR A 337 -15.89 9.47 -2.87
C TYR A 337 -17.30 9.59 -3.45
N GLY A 338 -18.34 9.40 -2.64
CA GLY A 338 -19.71 9.59 -3.07
C GLY A 338 -20.04 11.05 -3.47
N LYS A 339 -19.30 12.01 -2.88
CA LYS A 339 -19.42 13.43 -3.23
C LYS A 339 -18.65 13.80 -4.50
N HIS A 340 -17.53 13.11 -4.79
CA HIS A 340 -16.57 13.56 -5.79
C HIS A 340 -16.42 12.65 -7.01
N LEU A 341 -16.94 11.42 -6.95
CA LEU A 341 -16.96 10.43 -8.03
C LEU A 341 -18.40 10.05 -8.41
#